data_7aeb48fff53f25d5b18d90bee32a757d
#
_entry.id   7aeb48fff53f25d5b18d90bee32a757d
#
_cell.length_a   1.000
_cell.length_b   1.000
_cell.length_c   1.000
_cell.angle_alpha   90.00
_cell.angle_beta   90.00
_cell.angle_gamma   90.00
#
_symmetry.space_group_name_H-M   'P 1'
#
loop_
_entity.id
_entity.type
_entity.pdbx_description
1 polymer ?
#
loop_
_entity_poly.entity_id
_entity_poly.type
_entity_poly.pdbx_seq_one_letter_code
_entity_poly.pdbx_strand_id
1 'polypeptide(L)'
;MYIGQRVKRKEDLKLITGFGKYVDDINYPGTLYLHIVRSPVPHAKIKKIDVSDALKVNGVFGVVTGLTIPFENRPNNWPMAKDEVLYEGHPIAAILANDIYTALDAAELVRFDYEELPAVIDVEEALKDEIKAVEGRSNIAYRKEYKSGDPEKVLEKSDLIIDEKIEISRVYPSPMETRGLLSIYQQDSLLIYASTQSPHYMRRYLLSAFGDQVKDIRVIQADVGGAFGSKLFPYAEEFITVYASLKYKRPVKWISTRSDDIRGMYHGRGQIHKVKVGAKKDGTLTAIIDDAIIDLGAASHGTYLI
;
A
#
# COMPACT_ATOMS: atom_id res chain seq x y z
N MET A 1 -25.96 0.78 -33.14
CA MET A 1 -25.59 1.75 -32.12
C MET A 1 -25.64 1.03 -30.79
N TYR A 2 -24.53 1.02 -29.98
CA TYR A 2 -24.47 0.26 -28.72
C TYR A 2 -24.81 1.10 -27.48
N ILE A 3 -24.91 2.42 -27.63
CA ILE A 3 -25.26 3.33 -26.55
C ILE A 3 -26.70 3.04 -26.08
N GLY A 4 -26.85 2.81 -24.76
CA GLY A 4 -28.14 2.47 -24.14
C GLY A 4 -28.56 1.00 -24.25
N GLN A 5 -27.77 0.14 -24.92
CA GLN A 5 -28.07 -1.28 -25.01
C GLN A 5 -27.35 -2.07 -23.87
N ARG A 6 -28.00 -3.13 -23.40
CA ARG A 6 -27.41 -4.07 -22.45
C ARG A 6 -26.42 -5.00 -23.15
N VAL A 7 -25.15 -4.62 -23.19
CA VAL A 7 -24.05 -5.44 -23.75
C VAL A 7 -23.41 -6.27 -22.64
N LYS A 8 -23.31 -7.59 -22.86
CA LYS A 8 -22.60 -8.50 -21.94
C LYS A 8 -21.08 -8.35 -22.13
N ARG A 9 -20.32 -8.37 -21.02
CA ARG A 9 -18.86 -8.42 -21.08
C ARG A 9 -18.41 -9.81 -21.57
N LYS A 10 -17.32 -9.85 -22.33
CA LYS A 10 -16.75 -11.13 -22.84
C LYS A 10 -16.22 -12.00 -21.72
N GLU A 11 -15.70 -11.38 -20.65
CA GLU A 11 -15.09 -12.03 -19.51
C GLU A 11 -16.11 -12.71 -18.59
N ASP A 12 -17.37 -12.28 -18.59
CA ASP A 12 -18.38 -12.76 -17.65
C ASP A 12 -18.51 -14.30 -17.67
N LEU A 13 -18.53 -14.90 -18.87
CA LEU A 13 -18.71 -16.34 -18.99
C LEU A 13 -17.60 -17.13 -18.26
N LYS A 14 -16.34 -16.79 -18.51
CA LYS A 14 -15.21 -17.50 -17.86
C LYS A 14 -15.24 -17.32 -16.34
N LEU A 15 -15.60 -16.12 -15.85
CA LEU A 15 -15.61 -15.82 -14.41
C LEU A 15 -16.74 -16.56 -13.68
N ILE A 16 -17.97 -16.59 -14.24
CA ILE A 16 -19.10 -17.25 -13.58
C ILE A 16 -19.08 -18.79 -13.73
N THR A 17 -18.26 -19.33 -14.62
CA THR A 17 -18.12 -20.78 -14.84
C THR A 17 -16.85 -21.35 -14.19
N GLY A 18 -16.10 -20.58 -13.39
CA GLY A 18 -14.92 -21.02 -12.68
C GLY A 18 -13.64 -21.13 -13.52
N PHE A 19 -13.63 -20.57 -14.73
CA PHE A 19 -12.45 -20.53 -15.61
C PHE A 19 -11.64 -19.24 -15.45
N GLY A 20 -12.01 -18.36 -14.52
CA GLY A 20 -11.18 -17.23 -14.13
C GLY A 20 -9.84 -17.73 -13.55
N LYS A 21 -8.77 -16.97 -13.78
CA LYS A 21 -7.43 -17.28 -13.24
C LYS A 21 -6.86 -16.06 -12.56
N TYR A 22 -6.88 -16.10 -11.23
CA TYR A 22 -6.28 -15.11 -10.35
C TYR A 22 -4.81 -15.44 -10.10
N VAL A 23 -4.06 -14.55 -9.49
CA VAL A 23 -2.63 -14.78 -9.25
C VAL A 23 -2.37 -16.04 -8.45
N ASP A 24 -3.21 -16.34 -7.46
CA ASP A 24 -3.03 -17.54 -6.64
C ASP A 24 -3.24 -18.85 -7.40
N ASP A 25 -4.08 -18.85 -8.45
CA ASP A 25 -4.32 -20.02 -9.31
C ASP A 25 -3.13 -20.33 -10.24
N ILE A 26 -2.18 -19.40 -10.40
CA ILE A 26 -1.05 -19.57 -11.33
C ILE A 26 0.05 -20.36 -10.64
N ASN A 27 0.27 -21.58 -11.09
CA ASN A 27 1.35 -22.44 -10.61
C ASN A 27 2.51 -22.47 -11.60
N TYR A 28 3.74 -22.34 -11.08
CA TYR A 28 4.96 -22.40 -11.87
C TYR A 28 5.97 -23.36 -11.20
N PRO A 29 6.61 -24.26 -11.98
CA PRO A 29 7.54 -25.25 -11.40
C PRO A 29 8.68 -24.58 -10.62
N GLY A 30 8.99 -25.11 -9.45
CA GLY A 30 10.08 -24.62 -8.62
C GLY A 30 9.80 -23.29 -7.90
N THR A 31 8.55 -22.88 -7.82
CA THR A 31 8.15 -21.66 -7.09
C THR A 31 8.50 -21.78 -5.60
N LEU A 32 9.10 -20.71 -5.08
CA LEU A 32 9.22 -20.46 -3.65
C LEU A 32 8.05 -19.59 -3.19
N TYR A 33 7.58 -19.87 -1.99
CA TYR A 33 6.51 -19.09 -1.35
C TYR A 33 7.10 -18.12 -0.36
N LEU A 34 6.61 -16.88 -0.41
CA LEU A 34 7.11 -15.81 0.42
C LEU A 34 6.04 -15.43 1.44
N HIS A 35 6.43 -15.39 2.72
CA HIS A 35 5.64 -14.82 3.81
C HIS A 35 6.37 -13.64 4.42
N ILE A 36 5.61 -12.58 4.77
CA ILE A 36 6.16 -11.33 5.29
C ILE A 36 5.88 -11.23 6.79
N VAL A 37 6.95 -11.12 7.56
CA VAL A 37 6.92 -10.78 8.98
C VAL A 37 6.75 -9.28 9.13
N ARG A 38 5.77 -8.85 9.92
CA ARG A 38 5.38 -7.45 10.04
C ARG A 38 5.57 -6.94 11.46
N SER A 39 5.81 -5.64 11.57
CA SER A 39 5.86 -4.98 12.87
C SER A 39 4.52 -5.07 13.59
N PRO A 40 4.53 -5.43 14.88
CA PRO A 40 3.35 -5.39 15.74
C PRO A 40 3.08 -4.00 16.34
N VAL A 41 3.98 -3.04 16.14
CA VAL A 41 3.92 -1.70 16.75
C VAL A 41 3.93 -0.61 15.66
N PRO A 42 3.30 0.54 15.93
CA PRO A 42 3.15 1.60 14.94
C PRO A 42 4.44 2.41 14.70
N HIS A 43 5.28 2.57 15.72
CA HIS A 43 6.53 3.33 15.62
C HIS A 43 7.59 2.78 16.58
N ALA A 44 8.74 2.42 16.06
CA ALA A 44 9.83 1.86 16.87
C ALA A 44 11.18 1.98 16.20
N LYS A 45 12.22 2.13 17.02
CA LYS A 45 13.60 1.97 16.61
C LYS A 45 13.98 0.49 16.66
N ILE A 46 14.53 -0.04 15.58
CA ILE A 46 14.96 -1.43 15.49
C ILE A 46 16.32 -1.60 16.17
N LYS A 47 16.37 -2.47 17.17
CA LYS A 47 17.62 -2.88 17.82
C LYS A 47 18.23 -4.08 17.13
N LYS A 48 17.41 -5.10 16.86
CA LYS A 48 17.85 -6.35 16.20
C LYS A 48 16.69 -7.06 15.52
N ILE A 49 16.96 -7.62 14.34
CA ILE A 49 16.12 -8.62 13.71
C ILE A 49 16.93 -9.90 13.63
N ASP A 50 16.55 -10.94 14.38
CA ASP A 50 17.25 -12.22 14.42
C ASP A 50 16.44 -13.26 13.67
N VAL A 51 16.97 -13.71 12.55
CA VAL A 51 16.36 -14.70 11.65
C VAL A 51 17.06 -16.06 11.70
N SER A 52 17.99 -16.24 12.63
CA SER A 52 18.87 -17.41 12.70
C SER A 52 18.11 -18.71 12.92
N ASP A 53 17.06 -18.71 13.74
CA ASP A 53 16.23 -19.90 13.98
C ASP A 53 15.29 -20.19 12.82
N ALA A 54 14.74 -19.15 12.19
CA ALA A 54 13.93 -19.29 10.98
C ALA A 54 14.71 -19.95 9.82
N LEU A 55 15.99 -19.61 9.66
CA LEU A 55 16.86 -20.20 8.64
C LEU A 55 17.21 -21.68 8.87
N LYS A 56 17.02 -22.22 10.07
CA LYS A 56 17.24 -23.63 10.39
C LYS A 56 16.05 -24.53 10.08
N VAL A 57 14.89 -23.96 9.83
CA VAL A 57 13.68 -24.73 9.50
C VAL A 57 13.85 -25.44 8.19
N ASN A 58 13.63 -26.76 8.18
CA ASN A 58 13.72 -27.55 6.97
C ASN A 58 12.68 -27.08 5.94
N GLY A 59 13.12 -26.82 4.72
CA GLY A 59 12.26 -26.29 3.66
C GLY A 59 12.33 -24.75 3.51
N VAL A 60 12.92 -24.03 4.47
CA VAL A 60 13.26 -22.61 4.32
C VAL A 60 14.44 -22.47 3.37
N PHE A 61 14.25 -21.65 2.35
CA PHE A 61 15.25 -21.42 1.32
C PHE A 61 16.10 -20.17 1.61
N GLY A 62 15.51 -19.18 2.25
CA GLY A 62 16.21 -17.96 2.60
C GLY A 62 15.32 -16.91 3.28
N VAL A 63 15.98 -15.85 3.71
CA VAL A 63 15.32 -14.70 4.34
C VAL A 63 15.81 -13.40 3.71
N VAL A 64 14.91 -12.46 3.58
CA VAL A 64 15.16 -11.08 3.15
C VAL A 64 14.81 -10.15 4.31
N THR A 65 15.66 -9.17 4.59
CA THR A 65 15.43 -8.11 5.58
C THR A 65 15.77 -6.75 4.98
N GLY A 66 15.41 -5.68 5.66
CA GLY A 66 15.74 -4.31 5.24
C GLY A 66 17.26 -4.08 5.04
N LEU A 67 18.10 -4.86 5.72
CA LEU A 67 19.56 -4.79 5.56
C LEU A 67 20.06 -5.48 4.29
N THR A 68 19.27 -6.39 3.70
CA THR A 68 19.66 -7.19 2.55
C THR A 68 19.10 -6.69 1.23
N ILE A 69 18.07 -5.83 1.29
CA ILE A 69 17.50 -5.19 0.09
C ILE A 69 18.37 -4.00 -0.31
N PRO A 70 18.87 -3.93 -1.56
CA PRO A 70 19.82 -2.89 -1.99
C PRO A 70 19.13 -1.58 -2.40
N PHE A 71 18.02 -1.24 -1.79
CA PHE A 71 17.33 0.03 -2.07
C PHE A 71 17.83 1.11 -1.15
N GLU A 72 18.55 2.09 -1.68
CA GLU A 72 18.95 3.27 -0.94
C GLU A 72 17.78 4.27 -0.82
N ASN A 73 17.53 4.68 0.41
CA ASN A 73 16.87 5.92 0.83
C ASN A 73 15.71 6.46 -0.05
N ARG A 74 14.59 5.78 -0.08
CA ARG A 74 13.32 6.43 -0.41
C ARG A 74 12.48 6.55 0.88
N PRO A 75 12.47 7.73 1.49
CA PRO A 75 12.07 7.89 2.88
C PRO A 75 10.62 7.49 3.23
N ASN A 76 9.71 7.54 2.28
CA ASN A 76 8.29 7.26 2.53
C ASN A 76 7.80 5.94 1.88
N ASN A 77 8.68 5.18 1.24
CA ASN A 77 8.33 4.01 0.43
C ASN A 77 9.34 2.89 0.58
N TRP A 78 10.02 2.83 1.71
CA TRP A 78 10.98 1.76 1.93
C TRP A 78 10.23 0.43 2.02
N PRO A 79 10.55 -0.56 1.20
CA PRO A 79 9.81 -1.81 1.19
C PRO A 79 9.93 -2.60 2.48
N MET A 80 11.02 -2.40 3.24
CA MET A 80 11.22 -3.07 4.54
C MET A 80 11.86 -2.13 5.55
N ALA A 81 11.47 -2.25 6.80
CA ALA A 81 12.07 -1.53 7.90
C ALA A 81 13.55 -1.91 8.04
N LYS A 82 14.43 -0.91 8.13
CA LYS A 82 15.88 -1.08 8.27
C LYS A 82 16.35 -0.69 9.65
N ASP A 83 16.11 0.54 10.03
CA ASP A 83 16.52 1.11 11.32
C ASP A 83 15.32 1.52 12.17
N GLU A 84 14.18 1.75 11.52
CA GLU A 84 12.96 2.30 12.13
C GLU A 84 11.72 1.66 11.51
N VAL A 85 10.73 1.38 12.34
CA VAL A 85 9.37 1.01 11.95
C VAL A 85 8.53 2.27 11.94
N LEU A 86 7.76 2.49 10.87
CA LEU A 86 6.99 3.70 10.63
C LEU A 86 5.47 3.51 10.73
N TYR A 87 5.00 2.27 10.80
CA TYR A 87 3.58 1.94 10.95
C TYR A 87 3.40 0.49 11.40
N GLU A 88 2.29 0.18 12.05
CA GLU A 88 1.90 -1.20 12.35
C GLU A 88 1.68 -1.97 11.04
N GLY A 89 2.32 -3.12 10.91
CA GLY A 89 2.31 -3.89 9.66
C GLY A 89 3.45 -3.57 8.71
N HIS A 90 4.39 -2.66 9.05
CA HIS A 90 5.59 -2.41 8.25
C HIS A 90 6.39 -3.72 8.09
N PRO A 91 6.74 -4.17 6.85
CA PRO A 91 7.56 -5.36 6.66
C PRO A 91 8.91 -5.26 7.35
N ILE A 92 9.28 -6.26 8.16
CA ILE A 92 10.59 -6.35 8.86
C ILE A 92 11.45 -7.48 8.34
N ALA A 93 10.84 -8.60 7.95
CA ALA A 93 11.51 -9.72 7.31
C ALA A 93 10.57 -10.40 6.32
N ALA A 94 11.13 -11.12 5.35
CA ALA A 94 10.39 -11.96 4.42
C ALA A 94 11.03 -13.32 4.33
N ILE A 95 10.27 -14.37 4.62
CA ILE A 95 10.70 -15.77 4.64
C ILE A 95 10.34 -16.41 3.31
N LEU A 96 11.31 -17.08 2.67
CA LEU A 96 11.12 -17.86 1.48
C LEU A 96 11.23 -19.34 1.81
N ALA A 97 10.22 -20.11 1.45
CA ALA A 97 10.22 -21.56 1.67
C ALA A 97 9.62 -22.33 0.47
N ASN A 98 9.75 -23.65 0.50
CA ASN A 98 9.20 -24.52 -0.53
C ASN A 98 7.67 -24.54 -0.58
N ASP A 99 7.02 -24.18 0.50
CA ASP A 99 5.57 -24.03 0.61
C ASP A 99 5.23 -22.92 1.63
N ILE A 100 3.96 -22.48 1.61
CA ILE A 100 3.50 -21.35 2.42
C ILE A 100 3.45 -21.70 3.92
N TYR A 101 3.15 -22.94 4.28
CA TYR A 101 3.03 -23.37 5.69
C TYR A 101 4.41 -23.37 6.36
N THR A 102 5.42 -23.89 5.67
CA THR A 102 6.81 -23.82 6.12
C THR A 102 7.29 -22.37 6.28
N ALA A 103 6.87 -21.47 5.38
CA ALA A 103 7.20 -20.04 5.49
C ALA A 103 6.53 -19.40 6.71
N LEU A 104 5.28 -19.75 7.02
CA LEU A 104 4.54 -19.28 8.18
C LEU A 104 5.16 -19.77 9.50
N ASP A 105 5.44 -21.07 9.62
CA ASP A 105 6.06 -21.66 10.81
C ASP A 105 7.44 -21.03 11.08
N ALA A 106 8.23 -20.82 10.04
CA ALA A 106 9.53 -20.18 10.17
C ALA A 106 9.42 -18.69 10.55
N ALA A 107 8.37 -18.00 10.12
CA ALA A 107 8.13 -16.61 10.46
C ALA A 107 7.90 -16.39 11.97
N GLU A 108 7.29 -17.35 12.65
CA GLU A 108 7.09 -17.31 14.11
C GLU A 108 8.42 -17.38 14.90
N LEU A 109 9.48 -17.86 14.26
CA LEU A 109 10.82 -17.94 14.87
C LEU A 109 11.69 -16.69 14.66
N VAL A 110 11.18 -15.71 13.91
CA VAL A 110 11.85 -14.41 13.76
C VAL A 110 11.72 -13.62 15.05
N ARG A 111 12.84 -13.23 15.63
CA ARG A 111 12.87 -12.40 16.83
C ARG A 111 13.11 -10.96 16.43
N PHE A 112 12.25 -10.07 16.90
CA PHE A 112 12.27 -8.65 16.63
C PHE A 112 12.45 -7.89 17.96
N ASP A 113 13.66 -7.36 18.17
CA ASP A 113 13.99 -6.53 19.34
C ASP A 113 13.97 -5.06 18.93
N TYR A 114 13.17 -4.25 19.64
CA TYR A 114 12.91 -2.87 19.30
C TYR A 114 12.69 -2.00 20.54
N GLU A 115 12.76 -0.70 20.34
CA GLU A 115 12.40 0.32 21.30
C GLU A 115 11.23 1.13 20.75
N GLU A 116 10.09 1.06 21.43
CA GLU A 116 8.90 1.81 21.02
C GLU A 116 9.17 3.31 21.09
N LEU A 117 8.69 4.02 20.08
CA LEU A 117 8.72 5.47 19.97
C LEU A 117 7.28 6.02 19.99
N PRO A 118 7.10 7.30 20.38
CA PRO A 118 5.80 7.94 20.28
C PRO A 118 5.26 7.86 18.84
N ALA A 119 3.99 7.44 18.71
CA ALA A 119 3.31 7.36 17.43
C ALA A 119 2.28 8.48 17.28
N VAL A 120 2.16 9.02 16.07
CA VAL A 120 1.15 10.02 15.72
C VAL A 120 0.04 9.33 14.95
N ILE A 121 -1.11 9.15 15.59
CA ILE A 121 -2.27 8.44 15.00
C ILE A 121 -3.48 9.36 14.77
N ASP A 122 -3.47 10.54 15.37
CA ASP A 122 -4.51 11.56 15.21
C ASP A 122 -4.02 12.67 14.27
N VAL A 123 -4.85 13.06 13.30
CA VAL A 123 -4.46 14.04 12.28
C VAL A 123 -4.44 15.47 12.81
N GLU A 124 -5.26 15.81 13.82
CA GLU A 124 -5.23 17.13 14.44
C GLU A 124 -3.99 17.27 15.35
N GLU A 125 -3.57 16.18 16.02
CA GLU A 125 -2.29 16.13 16.72
C GLU A 125 -1.10 16.18 15.75
N ALA A 126 -1.20 15.51 14.59
CA ALA A 126 -0.19 15.58 13.56
C ALA A 126 0.09 17.00 13.07
N LEU A 127 -0.94 17.87 13.01
CA LEU A 127 -0.80 19.26 12.60
C LEU A 127 0.00 20.12 13.59
N LYS A 128 0.07 19.74 14.88
CA LYS A 128 0.89 20.45 15.87
C LYS A 128 2.39 20.24 15.62
N ASP A 129 2.73 19.19 14.88
CA ASP A 129 4.09 18.85 14.47
C ASP A 129 5.11 18.69 15.62
N GLU A 130 4.62 18.46 16.83
CA GLU A 130 5.41 18.29 18.06
C GLU A 130 6.02 16.89 18.13
N ILE A 131 5.20 15.86 17.96
CA ILE A 131 5.64 14.46 17.84
C ILE A 131 5.83 14.16 16.35
N LYS A 132 6.98 13.63 15.96
CA LYS A 132 7.29 13.33 14.57
C LYS A 132 6.89 11.90 14.21
N ALA A 133 6.11 11.74 13.16
CA ALA A 133 5.81 10.42 12.57
C ALA A 133 7.04 9.79 11.91
N VAL A 134 7.97 10.63 11.45
CA VAL A 134 9.29 10.23 10.93
C VAL A 134 10.31 11.21 11.46
N GLU A 135 11.40 10.72 12.06
CA GLU A 135 12.42 11.60 12.64
C GLU A 135 12.98 12.58 11.61
N GLY A 136 13.12 13.82 12.03
CA GLY A 136 13.66 14.91 11.21
C GLY A 136 12.74 15.43 10.09
N ARG A 137 11.45 15.02 10.06
CA ARG A 137 10.48 15.46 9.05
C ARG A 137 9.26 16.10 9.67
N SER A 138 8.64 17.04 8.94
CA SER A 138 7.32 17.55 9.27
C SER A 138 6.24 16.50 8.98
N ASN A 139 5.24 16.42 9.86
CA ASN A 139 4.04 15.62 9.63
C ASN A 139 3.15 16.21 8.52
N ILE A 140 3.36 17.49 8.19
CA ILE A 140 2.60 18.18 7.14
C ILE A 140 3.28 17.94 5.80
N ALA A 141 2.73 17.03 5.02
CA ALA A 141 3.29 16.70 3.69
C ALA A 141 3.00 17.80 2.66
N TYR A 142 1.86 18.49 2.80
CA TYR A 142 1.43 19.49 1.82
C TYR A 142 0.40 20.43 2.43
N ARG A 143 0.46 21.72 2.04
CA ARG A 143 -0.56 22.74 2.36
C ARG A 143 -0.84 23.57 1.14
N LYS A 144 -2.10 23.77 0.80
CA LYS A 144 -2.52 24.64 -0.29
C LYS A 144 -3.84 25.34 0.04
N GLU A 145 -3.95 26.57 -0.40
CA GLU A 145 -5.16 27.36 -0.32
C GLU A 145 -5.68 27.66 -1.73
N TYR A 146 -6.99 27.58 -1.89
CA TYR A 146 -7.71 28.03 -3.08
C TYR A 146 -8.73 29.06 -2.66
N LYS A 147 -8.66 30.27 -3.23
CA LYS A 147 -9.60 31.35 -2.93
C LYS A 147 -10.17 31.94 -4.22
N SER A 148 -11.48 32.15 -4.23
CA SER A 148 -12.19 32.87 -5.27
C SER A 148 -13.17 33.86 -4.64
N GLY A 149 -13.04 35.13 -4.96
CA GLY A 149 -13.83 36.20 -4.35
C GLY A 149 -13.44 36.49 -2.90
N ASP A 150 -14.41 36.95 -2.12
CA ASP A 150 -14.26 37.25 -0.68
C ASP A 150 -15.38 36.53 0.10
N PRO A 151 -15.17 35.22 0.38
CA PRO A 151 -16.21 34.39 0.98
C PRO A 151 -16.62 34.88 2.36
N GLU A 152 -15.70 35.45 3.16
CA GLU A 152 -15.97 35.96 4.48
C GLU A 152 -17.01 37.10 4.42
N LYS A 153 -16.82 38.11 3.54
CA LYS A 153 -17.79 39.19 3.34
C LYS A 153 -19.12 38.74 2.74
N VAL A 154 -19.10 37.66 1.98
CA VAL A 154 -20.35 37.10 1.42
C VAL A 154 -21.13 36.37 2.51
N LEU A 155 -20.45 35.62 3.39
CA LEU A 155 -21.07 34.96 4.54
C LEU A 155 -21.80 35.96 5.45
N GLU A 156 -21.19 37.12 5.77
CA GLU A 156 -21.81 38.17 6.59
C GLU A 156 -23.16 38.66 6.04
N LYS A 157 -23.39 38.52 4.73
CA LYS A 157 -24.61 38.94 4.04
C LYS A 157 -25.56 37.79 3.72
N SER A 158 -25.26 36.61 4.17
CA SER A 158 -26.09 35.42 3.94
C SER A 158 -27.25 35.38 4.93
N ASP A 159 -28.41 34.90 4.51
CA ASP A 159 -29.58 34.74 5.37
C ASP A 159 -29.44 33.63 6.41
N LEU A 160 -28.64 32.60 6.05
CA LEU A 160 -28.34 31.45 6.88
C LEU A 160 -26.83 31.13 6.75
N ILE A 161 -26.22 30.83 7.89
CA ILE A 161 -24.85 30.31 7.95
C ILE A 161 -24.90 28.99 8.70
N ILE A 162 -24.30 27.96 8.09
CA ILE A 162 -24.04 26.65 8.70
C ILE A 162 -22.55 26.58 8.97
N ASP A 163 -22.15 26.25 10.20
CA ASP A 163 -20.75 26.10 10.64
C ASP A 163 -20.64 24.73 11.33
N GLU A 164 -19.96 23.79 10.66
CA GLU A 164 -19.95 22.39 11.08
C GLU A 164 -18.55 21.76 10.95
N LYS A 165 -18.23 20.85 11.87
CA LYS A 165 -17.09 19.93 11.76
C LYS A 165 -17.59 18.58 11.27
N ILE A 166 -17.11 18.16 10.08
CA ILE A 166 -17.44 16.88 9.46
C ILE A 166 -16.22 15.96 9.52
N GLU A 167 -16.39 14.81 10.14
CA GLU A 167 -15.33 13.78 10.20
C GLU A 167 -15.70 12.60 9.31
N ILE A 168 -14.79 12.23 8.40
CA ILE A 168 -14.92 11.11 7.49
C ILE A 168 -13.87 10.08 7.90
N SER A 169 -14.31 8.91 8.37
CA SER A 169 -13.43 7.84 8.80
C SER A 169 -12.59 7.28 7.66
N ARG A 170 -11.43 6.74 8.00
CA ARG A 170 -10.63 5.92 7.08
C ARG A 170 -11.41 4.67 6.67
N VAL A 171 -11.27 4.28 5.41
CA VAL A 171 -11.94 3.12 4.83
C VAL A 171 -10.94 2.22 4.13
N TYR A 172 -10.94 0.94 4.52
CA TYR A 172 -10.26 -0.12 3.80
C TYR A 172 -11.14 -0.59 2.62
N PRO A 173 -10.66 -0.60 1.37
CA PRO A 173 -11.46 -0.92 0.18
C PRO A 173 -11.97 -2.36 0.15
N SER A 174 -11.31 -3.27 0.85
CA SER A 174 -11.69 -4.68 1.04
C SER A 174 -12.03 -5.43 -0.27
N PRO A 175 -11.13 -5.48 -1.26
CA PRO A 175 -11.37 -6.30 -2.44
C PRO A 175 -11.46 -7.77 -2.06
N MET A 176 -12.34 -8.53 -2.75
CA MET A 176 -12.55 -9.96 -2.47
C MET A 176 -11.27 -10.77 -2.64
N GLU A 177 -10.54 -10.54 -3.73
CA GLU A 177 -9.17 -11.02 -3.91
C GLU A 177 -8.20 -10.11 -3.16
N THR A 178 -7.37 -10.66 -2.29
CA THR A 178 -6.26 -9.96 -1.67
C THR A 178 -5.18 -9.61 -2.70
N ARG A 179 -4.14 -8.86 -2.29
CA ARG A 179 -3.00 -8.59 -3.18
C ARG A 179 -2.19 -9.86 -3.42
N GLY A 180 -1.55 -9.95 -4.56
CA GLY A 180 -0.67 -11.06 -4.88
C GLY A 180 0.19 -10.80 -6.11
N LEU A 181 1.34 -11.46 -6.12
CA LEU A 181 2.31 -11.39 -7.22
C LEU A 181 3.09 -12.70 -7.32
N LEU A 182 3.27 -13.16 -8.56
CA LEU A 182 4.22 -14.21 -8.92
C LEU A 182 5.29 -13.61 -9.81
N SER A 183 6.53 -13.56 -9.34
CA SER A 183 7.70 -13.10 -10.08
C SER A 183 8.53 -14.29 -10.54
N ILE A 184 8.81 -14.38 -11.84
CA ILE A 184 9.56 -15.47 -12.47
C ILE A 184 10.80 -14.88 -13.13
N TYR A 185 11.99 -15.23 -12.61
CA TYR A 185 13.26 -14.89 -13.22
C TYR A 185 13.60 -15.89 -14.33
N GLN A 186 13.85 -15.39 -15.54
CA GLN A 186 14.20 -16.19 -16.71
C GLN A 186 15.16 -15.41 -17.63
N GLN A 187 16.31 -16.00 -17.98
CA GLN A 187 17.24 -15.45 -18.98
C GLN A 187 17.54 -13.94 -18.82
N ASP A 188 17.84 -13.54 -17.58
CA ASP A 188 18.08 -12.15 -17.19
C ASP A 188 16.88 -11.21 -17.38
N SER A 189 15.68 -11.74 -17.38
CA SER A 189 14.43 -11.00 -17.48
C SER A 189 13.44 -11.46 -16.41
N LEU A 190 12.43 -10.63 -16.16
CA LEU A 190 11.36 -10.91 -15.21
C LEU A 190 10.02 -11.02 -15.93
N LEU A 191 9.34 -12.15 -15.75
CA LEU A 191 7.93 -12.31 -16.05
C LEU A 191 7.14 -12.26 -14.76
N ILE A 192 6.20 -11.33 -14.64
CA ILE A 192 5.45 -11.04 -13.43
C ILE A 192 3.97 -11.18 -13.71
N TYR A 193 3.28 -12.03 -12.95
CA TYR A 193 1.83 -12.06 -12.86
C TYR A 193 1.41 -11.31 -11.60
N ALA A 194 0.48 -10.36 -11.72
CA ALA A 194 0.10 -9.50 -10.62
C ALA A 194 -1.41 -9.24 -10.56
N SER A 195 -1.93 -9.20 -9.33
CA SER A 195 -3.24 -8.65 -9.04
C SER A 195 -3.14 -7.12 -8.97
N THR A 196 -3.27 -6.46 -10.11
CA THR A 196 -3.09 -5.01 -10.25
C THR A 196 -4.14 -4.38 -11.17
N GLN A 197 -4.47 -3.11 -10.93
CA GLN A 197 -5.30 -2.29 -11.83
C GLN A 197 -4.49 -1.69 -12.97
N SER A 198 -3.16 -1.63 -12.83
CA SER A 198 -2.31 -0.93 -13.77
C SER A 198 -0.97 -1.64 -13.97
N PRO A 199 -0.92 -2.63 -14.88
CA PRO A 199 0.32 -3.35 -15.16
C PRO A 199 1.42 -2.43 -15.72
N HIS A 200 1.04 -1.34 -16.41
CA HIS A 200 1.99 -0.35 -16.93
C HIS A 200 2.63 0.49 -15.82
N TYR A 201 1.86 0.94 -14.82
CA TYR A 201 2.44 1.63 -13.66
C TYR A 201 3.34 0.67 -12.87
N MET A 202 2.89 -0.53 -12.57
CA MET A 202 3.70 -1.53 -11.90
C MET A 202 5.02 -1.77 -12.65
N ARG A 203 4.97 -2.00 -13.96
CA ARG A 203 6.18 -2.15 -14.78
C ARG A 203 7.12 -0.95 -14.68
N ARG A 204 6.59 0.27 -14.74
CA ARG A 204 7.40 1.50 -14.64
C ARG A 204 8.12 1.62 -13.29
N TYR A 205 7.43 1.34 -12.19
CA TYR A 205 8.02 1.36 -10.86
C TYR A 205 9.07 0.25 -10.68
N LEU A 206 8.79 -0.95 -11.17
CA LEU A 206 9.75 -2.05 -11.11
C LEU A 206 10.98 -1.82 -11.99
N LEU A 207 10.83 -1.22 -13.16
CA LEU A 207 11.96 -0.78 -13.99
C LEU A 207 12.81 0.29 -13.29
N SER A 208 12.18 1.24 -12.61
CA SER A 208 12.90 2.24 -11.83
C SER A 208 13.71 1.65 -10.68
N ALA A 209 13.29 0.49 -10.16
CA ALA A 209 13.95 -0.18 -9.04
C ALA A 209 14.98 -1.23 -9.48
N PHE A 210 14.74 -1.93 -10.57
CA PHE A 210 15.47 -3.13 -10.98
C PHE A 210 15.96 -3.11 -12.42
N GLY A 211 15.68 -2.04 -13.18
CA GLY A 211 15.99 -1.98 -14.62
C GLY A 211 17.46 -2.21 -14.96
N ASP A 212 18.36 -1.79 -14.07
CA ASP A 212 19.81 -1.99 -14.26
C ASP A 212 20.27 -3.45 -13.99
N GLN A 213 19.41 -4.29 -13.41
CA GLN A 213 19.71 -5.66 -13.01
C GLN A 213 19.15 -6.72 -13.97
N VAL A 214 18.26 -6.30 -14.88
CA VAL A 214 17.58 -7.20 -15.82
C VAL A 214 17.45 -6.56 -17.20
N LYS A 215 17.37 -7.42 -18.24
CA LYS A 215 17.19 -6.97 -19.61
C LYS A 215 15.79 -6.45 -19.90
N ASP A 216 14.77 -7.07 -19.31
CA ASP A 216 13.37 -6.66 -19.46
C ASP A 216 12.52 -7.09 -18.26
N ILE A 217 11.44 -6.35 -18.06
CA ILE A 217 10.38 -6.66 -17.09
C ILE A 217 9.04 -6.66 -17.82
N ARG A 218 8.40 -7.83 -17.86
CA ARG A 218 7.05 -7.99 -18.40
C ARG A 218 6.06 -8.21 -17.27
N VAL A 219 5.06 -7.34 -17.16
CA VAL A 219 3.97 -7.48 -16.19
C VAL A 219 2.70 -7.91 -16.90
N ILE A 220 2.12 -9.01 -16.45
CA ILE A 220 0.84 -9.54 -16.91
C ILE A 220 -0.16 -9.38 -15.78
N GLN A 221 -1.25 -8.66 -16.07
CA GLN A 221 -2.40 -8.63 -15.19
C GLN A 221 -3.17 -9.94 -15.31
N ALA A 222 -3.32 -10.68 -14.20
CA ALA A 222 -4.23 -11.81 -14.09
C ALA A 222 -5.68 -11.33 -14.05
N ASP A 223 -6.65 -12.22 -13.90
CA ASP A 223 -7.99 -11.78 -13.51
C ASP A 223 -7.93 -11.13 -12.12
N VAL A 224 -8.65 -10.04 -11.91
CA VAL A 224 -8.59 -9.25 -10.68
C VAL A 224 -9.92 -9.27 -9.97
N GLY A 225 -9.92 -9.78 -8.74
CA GLY A 225 -11.09 -9.95 -7.88
C GLY A 225 -11.45 -8.72 -7.07
N GLY A 226 -11.45 -7.54 -7.70
CA GLY A 226 -11.69 -6.25 -7.08
C GLY A 226 -10.41 -5.50 -6.77
N ALA A 227 -10.48 -4.17 -6.81
CA ALA A 227 -9.33 -3.32 -6.55
C ALA A 227 -9.67 -1.93 -5.98
N PHE A 228 -10.71 -1.25 -6.49
CA PHE A 228 -11.29 -0.01 -5.96
C PHE A 228 -10.27 1.13 -5.70
N GLY A 229 -9.23 1.21 -6.54
CA GLY A 229 -8.14 2.17 -6.42
C GLY A 229 -6.93 1.65 -5.64
N SER A 230 -7.09 0.67 -4.76
CA SER A 230 -6.04 0.21 -3.86
C SER A 230 -4.96 -0.67 -4.50
N LYS A 231 -5.18 -1.21 -5.70
CA LYS A 231 -4.19 -1.99 -6.46
C LYS A 231 -3.61 -1.19 -7.65
N LEU A 232 -3.63 0.15 -7.58
CA LEU A 232 -3.15 1.01 -8.67
C LEU A 232 -1.62 1.10 -8.69
N PHE A 233 -1.01 1.23 -7.52
CA PHE A 233 0.43 1.35 -7.35
C PHE A 233 1.01 0.11 -6.66
N PRO A 234 2.28 -0.27 -6.92
CA PRO A 234 2.92 -1.34 -6.18
C PRO A 234 3.21 -0.91 -4.73
N TYR A 235 3.11 -1.86 -3.83
CA TYR A 235 3.45 -1.73 -2.42
C TYR A 235 4.84 -2.34 -2.14
N ALA A 236 5.24 -2.31 -0.88
CA ALA A 236 6.47 -2.90 -0.41
C ALA A 236 6.64 -4.37 -0.84
N GLU A 237 5.57 -5.13 -0.70
CA GLU A 237 5.56 -6.57 -0.90
C GLU A 237 5.85 -7.00 -2.33
N GLU A 238 5.35 -6.23 -3.30
CA GLU A 238 5.65 -6.51 -4.72
C GLU A 238 7.14 -6.30 -5.01
N PHE A 239 7.76 -5.25 -4.44
CA PHE A 239 9.20 -5.03 -4.56
C PHE A 239 10.02 -6.12 -3.87
N ILE A 240 9.61 -6.54 -2.66
CA ILE A 240 10.26 -7.62 -1.90
C ILE A 240 10.21 -8.94 -2.69
N THR A 241 9.04 -9.26 -3.26
CA THR A 241 8.84 -10.49 -4.05
C THR A 241 9.70 -10.51 -5.31
N VAL A 242 9.77 -9.39 -6.03
CA VAL A 242 10.62 -9.23 -7.22
C VAL A 242 12.09 -9.33 -6.85
N TYR A 243 12.51 -8.63 -5.78
CA TYR A 243 13.89 -8.71 -5.29
C TYR A 243 14.27 -10.15 -4.91
N ALA A 244 13.40 -10.85 -4.19
CA ALA A 244 13.64 -12.24 -3.83
C ALA A 244 13.80 -13.13 -5.06
N SER A 245 12.97 -12.95 -6.08
CA SER A 245 13.08 -13.69 -7.35
C SER A 245 14.41 -13.41 -8.06
N LEU A 246 14.85 -12.15 -8.08
CA LEU A 246 16.16 -11.75 -8.63
C LEU A 246 17.34 -12.34 -7.84
N LYS A 247 17.31 -12.21 -6.52
CA LYS A 247 18.38 -12.66 -5.63
C LYS A 247 18.61 -14.16 -5.71
N TYR A 248 17.52 -14.92 -5.69
CA TYR A 248 17.60 -16.38 -5.63
C TYR A 248 17.51 -17.06 -7.00
N LYS A 249 17.29 -16.30 -8.08
CA LYS A 249 17.14 -16.81 -9.46
C LYS A 249 16.04 -17.89 -9.55
N ARG A 250 14.95 -17.73 -8.80
CA ARG A 250 13.84 -18.67 -8.68
C ARG A 250 12.51 -17.94 -8.87
N PRO A 251 11.47 -18.62 -9.31
CA PRO A 251 10.12 -18.11 -9.22
C PRO A 251 9.74 -17.90 -7.75
N VAL A 252 9.15 -16.74 -7.42
CA VAL A 252 8.68 -16.41 -6.06
C VAL A 252 7.23 -15.96 -6.14
N LYS A 253 6.37 -16.60 -5.35
CA LYS A 253 4.96 -16.23 -5.19
C LYS A 253 4.72 -15.66 -3.81
N TRP A 254 4.04 -14.54 -3.78
CA TRP A 254 3.49 -13.93 -2.57
C TRP A 254 2.00 -13.67 -2.75
N ILE A 255 1.21 -14.12 -1.79
CA ILE A 255 -0.23 -13.82 -1.69
C ILE A 255 -0.48 -13.25 -0.29
N SER A 256 -1.10 -12.10 -0.25
CA SER A 256 -1.44 -11.43 1.01
C SER A 256 -2.56 -12.17 1.73
N THR A 257 -2.45 -12.31 3.05
CA THR A 257 -3.61 -12.68 3.87
C THR A 257 -4.56 -11.49 3.98
N ARG A 258 -5.80 -11.73 4.39
CA ARG A 258 -6.75 -10.63 4.65
C ARG A 258 -6.24 -9.69 5.74
N SER A 259 -5.67 -10.25 6.79
CA SER A 259 -5.08 -9.47 7.90
C SER A 259 -3.90 -8.61 7.44
N ASP A 260 -3.07 -9.14 6.54
CA ASP A 260 -1.95 -8.37 5.97
C ASP A 260 -2.43 -7.22 5.07
N ASP A 261 -3.47 -7.45 4.28
CA ASP A 261 -4.05 -6.41 3.45
C ASP A 261 -4.66 -5.27 4.28
N ILE A 262 -5.38 -5.61 5.36
CA ILE A 262 -5.95 -4.59 6.26
C ILE A 262 -4.84 -3.70 6.87
N ARG A 263 -3.71 -4.29 7.27
CA ARG A 263 -2.59 -3.55 7.88
C ARG A 263 -1.65 -2.89 6.88
N GLY A 264 -1.47 -3.49 5.70
CA GLY A 264 -0.44 -3.07 4.74
C GLY A 264 -0.97 -2.34 3.50
N MET A 265 -2.29 -2.32 3.25
CA MET A 265 -2.88 -1.65 2.10
C MET A 265 -3.25 -0.20 2.44
N TYR A 266 -3.22 0.69 1.44
CA TYR A 266 -3.67 2.07 1.62
C TYR A 266 -5.16 2.13 1.94
N HIS A 267 -5.49 2.89 2.97
CA HIS A 267 -6.85 3.25 3.28
C HIS A 267 -7.19 4.57 2.58
N GLY A 268 -8.44 4.70 2.16
CA GLY A 268 -8.96 5.93 1.61
C GLY A 268 -9.75 6.74 2.65
N ARG A 269 -10.23 7.90 2.24
CA ARG A 269 -11.12 8.80 2.96
C ARG A 269 -10.38 9.58 4.05
N GLY A 270 -10.40 9.21 5.31
CA GLY A 270 -9.69 9.84 6.41
C GLY A 270 -9.57 11.38 6.31
N GLN A 271 -10.65 12.13 6.61
CA GLN A 271 -10.69 13.58 6.43
C GLN A 271 -11.44 14.25 7.58
N ILE A 272 -11.00 15.44 7.93
CA ILE A 272 -11.71 16.34 8.83
C ILE A 272 -11.92 17.65 8.08
N HIS A 273 -13.17 18.10 8.01
CA HIS A 273 -13.55 19.35 7.36
C HIS A 273 -14.18 20.30 8.38
N LYS A 274 -13.68 21.52 8.47
CA LYS A 274 -14.34 22.61 9.18
C LYS A 274 -15.00 23.51 8.13
N VAL A 275 -16.31 23.33 7.95
CA VAL A 275 -17.05 23.90 6.83
C VAL A 275 -17.97 25.00 7.29
N LYS A 276 -17.88 26.19 6.65
CA LYS A 276 -18.87 27.25 6.75
C LYS A 276 -19.56 27.46 5.43
N VAL A 277 -20.87 27.33 5.42
CA VAL A 277 -21.70 27.49 4.22
C VAL A 277 -22.72 28.60 4.43
N GLY A 278 -22.72 29.59 3.56
CA GLY A 278 -23.76 30.63 3.53
C GLY A 278 -24.84 30.30 2.50
N ALA A 279 -26.08 30.58 2.84
CA ALA A 279 -27.21 30.43 1.92
C ALA A 279 -28.24 31.57 2.05
N LYS A 280 -29.03 31.78 1.00
CA LYS A 280 -30.24 32.59 1.01
C LYS A 280 -31.44 31.76 1.49
N LYS A 281 -32.52 32.43 1.85
CA LYS A 281 -33.80 31.79 2.27
C LYS A 281 -34.40 30.88 1.20
N ASP A 282 -34.10 31.13 -0.06
CA ASP A 282 -34.55 30.29 -1.18
C ASP A 282 -33.67 29.04 -1.44
N GLY A 283 -32.64 28.84 -0.59
CA GLY A 283 -31.71 27.71 -0.72
C GLY A 283 -30.51 27.98 -1.64
N THR A 284 -30.39 29.16 -2.23
CA THR A 284 -29.22 29.50 -3.06
C THR A 284 -27.98 29.60 -2.18
N LEU A 285 -26.96 28.77 -2.47
CA LEU A 285 -25.65 28.87 -1.81
C LEU A 285 -24.93 30.15 -2.20
N THR A 286 -24.38 30.86 -1.22
CA THR A 286 -23.72 32.16 -1.41
C THR A 286 -22.21 32.07 -1.29
N ALA A 287 -21.70 31.32 -0.31
CA ALA A 287 -20.27 31.09 -0.09
C ALA A 287 -20.03 29.75 0.60
N ILE A 288 -18.83 29.22 0.40
CA ILE A 288 -18.31 28.04 1.11
C ILE A 288 -16.88 28.37 1.55
N ILE A 289 -16.58 28.12 2.81
CA ILE A 289 -15.22 28.07 3.36
C ILE A 289 -15.05 26.67 3.91
N ASP A 290 -14.00 25.96 3.48
CA ASP A 290 -13.67 24.62 3.93
C ASP A 290 -12.20 24.55 4.32
N ASP A 291 -11.92 24.30 5.60
CA ASP A 291 -10.58 24.00 6.11
C ASP A 291 -10.49 22.48 6.31
N ALA A 292 -9.82 21.83 5.34
CA ALA A 292 -9.77 20.37 5.23
C ALA A 292 -8.41 19.82 5.67
N ILE A 293 -8.45 18.83 6.56
CA ILE A 293 -7.30 18.02 6.95
C ILE A 293 -7.47 16.64 6.35
N ILE A 294 -6.47 16.18 5.60
CA ILE A 294 -6.49 14.87 4.93
C ILE A 294 -5.44 13.96 5.55
N ASP A 295 -5.88 12.82 6.08
CA ASP A 295 -5.00 11.79 6.63
C ASP A 295 -4.35 10.98 5.52
N LEU A 296 -3.03 11.10 5.40
CA LEU A 296 -2.22 10.38 4.42
C LEU A 296 -1.69 9.03 4.94
N GLY A 297 -1.85 8.75 6.24
CA GLY A 297 -1.23 7.60 6.89
C GLY A 297 0.30 7.70 6.90
N ALA A 298 0.95 6.57 7.12
CA ALA A 298 2.42 6.51 7.19
C ALA A 298 3.12 6.64 5.83
N ALA A 299 2.39 6.49 4.73
CA ALA A 299 2.95 6.53 3.38
C ALA A 299 2.15 7.47 2.47
N SER A 300 2.78 8.49 1.93
CA SER A 300 2.18 9.51 1.07
C SER A 300 2.00 9.09 -0.40
N HIS A 301 1.82 7.80 -0.68
CA HIS A 301 1.66 7.33 -2.06
C HIS A 301 0.33 7.81 -2.66
N GLY A 302 0.40 8.44 -3.82
CA GLY A 302 -0.77 8.83 -4.61
C GLY A 302 -1.50 10.07 -4.17
N THR A 303 -1.04 10.80 -3.17
CA THR A 303 -1.69 12.00 -2.63
C THR A 303 -1.69 13.19 -3.58
N TYR A 304 -0.94 13.12 -4.65
CA TYR A 304 -0.89 14.20 -5.65
C TYR A 304 -2.02 14.16 -6.68
N LEU A 305 -3.05 13.32 -6.45
CA LEU A 305 -4.20 13.17 -7.33
C LEU A 305 -5.46 13.88 -6.80
N ILE A 306 -5.32 14.84 -5.89
CA ILE A 306 -6.42 15.72 -5.46
C ILE A 306 -6.34 17.04 -6.20
#